data_60af0d3f2c75d77e0defa36b07ffaef1
#
_entry.id   60af0d3f2c75d77e0defa36b07ffaef1
#
_cell.length_a   1.000
_cell.length_b   1.000
_cell.length_c   1.000
_cell.angle_alpha   90.00
_cell.angle_beta   90.00
_cell.angle_gamma   90.00
#
_symmetry.space_group_name_H-M   'P 1'
#
loop_
_entity.id
_entity.type
_entity.pdbx_description
1 polymer ?
#
loop_
_entity_poly.entity_id
_entity_poly.type
_entity_poly.pdbx_seq_one_letter_code
_entity_poly.pdbx_strand_id
1 'polypeptide(L)'
;MKKIYFLSDLHLGARTLENPLENERRVVRWFDSVKEDASAIYLMGDILDYWYEYKTVVPRGFTRFFGKVAELTDKGIDVHWFIGNHDIWIFDYLPGELGVKVHYTPEIVDLNGKTFYLAHGDGLGDTPLTFRFIRSVFHNRLCQMLYSAIHPRWTVAFAHKWSSHSRQTGNCKDYCGEDNEYLVRYAKAYLEKSSVHIDFFVFGHRHIMLDLMIRRDSRVIILGDWINYF
;
A
#
# COMPACT_ATOMS: atom_id res chain seq x y z
N MET A 1 -24.00 -12.37 1.10
CA MET A 1 -22.71 -12.75 1.75
C MET A 1 -21.83 -11.49 1.74
N LYS A 2 -21.28 -11.09 2.87
CA LYS A 2 -20.39 -9.94 2.93
C LYS A 2 -19.04 -10.30 2.32
N LYS A 3 -18.42 -9.34 1.63
CA LYS A 3 -17.15 -9.50 0.89
C LYS A 3 -16.01 -8.75 1.55
N ILE A 4 -14.79 -9.18 1.26
CA ILE A 4 -13.55 -8.50 1.64
C ILE A 4 -12.89 -8.02 0.36
N TYR A 5 -12.49 -6.74 0.34
CA TYR A 5 -11.92 -6.10 -0.83
C TYR A 5 -10.47 -5.69 -0.58
N PHE A 6 -9.65 -5.79 -1.62
CA PHE A 6 -8.24 -5.41 -1.57
C PHE A 6 -7.93 -4.39 -2.66
N LEU A 7 -7.22 -3.32 -2.32
CA LEU A 7 -6.72 -2.30 -3.23
C LEU A 7 -5.26 -1.99 -2.90
N SER A 8 -4.48 -1.61 -3.90
CA SER A 8 -3.10 -1.16 -3.73
C SER A 8 -2.74 -0.10 -4.75
N ASP A 9 -1.67 0.63 -4.47
CA ASP A 9 -0.99 1.49 -5.46
C ASP A 9 -1.93 2.49 -6.16
N LEU A 10 -2.76 3.18 -5.35
CA LEU A 10 -3.64 4.24 -5.86
C LEU A 10 -2.86 5.50 -6.24
N HIS A 11 -1.74 5.76 -5.57
CA HIS A 11 -0.87 6.91 -5.73
C HIS A 11 -1.63 8.23 -5.86
N LEU A 12 -2.62 8.45 -5.00
CA LEU A 12 -3.39 9.67 -5.00
C LEU A 12 -2.47 10.88 -4.81
N GLY A 13 -2.64 11.89 -5.65
CA GLY A 13 -1.80 13.08 -5.64
C GLY A 13 -0.51 12.97 -6.47
N ALA A 14 -0.25 11.85 -7.15
CA ALA A 14 0.91 11.71 -8.02
C ALA A 14 0.89 12.76 -9.14
N ARG A 15 2.02 13.44 -9.32
CA ARG A 15 2.18 14.49 -10.36
C ARG A 15 2.23 13.95 -11.78
N THR A 16 2.40 12.65 -11.94
CA THR A 16 2.39 11.97 -13.23
C THR A 16 0.98 11.68 -13.74
N LEU A 17 -0.04 11.84 -12.90
CA LEU A 17 -1.44 11.69 -13.29
C LEU A 17 -1.90 12.91 -14.05
N GLU A 18 -2.53 12.71 -15.20
CA GLU A 18 -3.11 13.80 -16.01
C GLU A 18 -4.22 14.54 -15.24
N ASN A 19 -5.04 13.81 -14.51
CA ASN A 19 -6.11 14.37 -13.68
C ASN A 19 -6.17 13.72 -12.29
N PRO A 20 -5.36 14.19 -11.31
CA PRO A 20 -5.32 13.61 -9.96
C PRO A 20 -6.68 13.62 -9.24
N LEU A 21 -7.48 14.67 -9.47
CA LEU A 21 -8.80 14.78 -8.86
C LEU A 21 -9.81 13.77 -9.42
N GLU A 22 -9.70 13.44 -10.70
CA GLU A 22 -10.58 12.43 -11.30
C GLU A 22 -10.20 11.01 -10.82
N ASN A 23 -8.92 10.75 -10.60
CA ASN A 23 -8.49 9.50 -9.95
C ASN A 23 -9.06 9.37 -8.53
N GLU A 24 -9.02 10.44 -7.73
CA GLU A 24 -9.63 10.46 -6.41
C GLU A 24 -11.13 10.16 -6.49
N ARG A 25 -11.86 10.82 -7.42
CA ARG A 25 -13.30 10.59 -7.67
C ARG A 25 -13.58 9.16 -8.11
N ARG A 26 -12.71 8.56 -8.92
CA ARG A 26 -12.86 7.17 -9.39
C ARG A 26 -12.80 6.19 -8.22
N VAL A 27 -11.84 6.35 -7.33
CA VAL A 27 -11.73 5.54 -6.11
C VAL A 27 -12.97 5.71 -5.22
N VAL A 28 -13.46 6.94 -5.07
CA VAL A 28 -14.68 7.23 -4.29
C VAL A 28 -15.90 6.53 -4.91
N ARG A 29 -16.08 6.57 -6.23
CA ARG A 29 -17.16 5.83 -6.91
C ARG A 29 -17.04 4.32 -6.73
N TRP A 30 -15.81 3.80 -6.75
CA TRP A 30 -15.58 2.39 -6.48
C TRP A 30 -15.99 2.01 -5.05
N PHE A 31 -15.62 2.80 -4.04
CA PHE A 31 -16.09 2.59 -2.67
C PHE A 31 -17.63 2.62 -2.57
N ASP A 32 -18.28 3.54 -3.28
CA ASP A 32 -19.75 3.57 -3.34
C ASP A 32 -20.35 2.29 -3.93
N SER A 33 -19.68 1.67 -4.90
CA SER A 33 -20.16 0.44 -5.51
C SER A 33 -20.04 -0.80 -4.64
N VAL A 34 -19.13 -0.79 -3.65
CA VAL A 34 -18.84 -1.97 -2.80
C VAL A 34 -19.32 -1.82 -1.35
N LYS A 35 -19.66 -0.61 -0.89
CA LYS A 35 -19.98 -0.32 0.52
C LYS A 35 -21.15 -1.11 1.09
N GLU A 36 -22.09 -1.56 0.27
CA GLU A 36 -23.28 -2.27 0.73
C GLU A 36 -22.99 -3.76 1.04
N ASP A 37 -22.00 -4.35 0.39
CA ASP A 37 -21.63 -5.75 0.58
C ASP A 37 -20.24 -5.96 1.21
N ALA A 38 -19.48 -4.89 1.42
CA ALA A 38 -18.19 -4.95 2.10
C ALA A 38 -18.35 -5.30 3.59
N SER A 39 -17.52 -6.22 4.09
CA SER A 39 -17.27 -6.42 5.52
C SER A 39 -15.95 -5.78 5.94
N ALA A 40 -14.96 -5.82 5.07
CA ALA A 40 -13.66 -5.20 5.28
C ALA A 40 -13.07 -4.74 3.95
N ILE A 41 -12.23 -3.72 4.00
CA ILE A 41 -11.47 -3.19 2.87
C ILE A 41 -10.01 -3.09 3.30
N TYR A 42 -9.12 -3.72 2.54
CA TYR A 42 -7.68 -3.72 2.76
C TYR A 42 -7.01 -2.81 1.74
N LEU A 43 -6.47 -1.69 2.20
CA LEU A 43 -5.62 -0.77 1.45
C LEU A 43 -4.18 -1.24 1.62
N MET A 44 -3.60 -1.83 0.57
CA MET A 44 -2.36 -2.58 0.65
C MET A 44 -1.09 -1.75 0.40
N GLY A 45 -1.13 -0.46 0.75
CA GLY A 45 -0.01 0.47 0.66
C GLY A 45 0.06 1.28 -0.63
N ASP A 46 0.87 2.33 -0.61
CA ASP A 46 1.01 3.31 -1.70
C ASP A 46 -0.35 3.92 -2.15
N ILE A 47 -1.22 4.15 -1.17
CA ILE A 47 -2.52 4.78 -1.38
C ILE A 47 -2.33 6.25 -1.71
N LEU A 48 -1.42 6.91 -0.99
CA LEU A 48 -1.02 8.29 -1.22
C LEU A 48 0.37 8.33 -1.85
N ASP A 49 0.57 9.18 -2.84
CA ASP A 49 1.87 9.32 -3.52
C ASP A 49 2.97 9.91 -2.62
N TYR A 50 2.54 10.62 -1.59
CA TYR A 50 3.36 11.12 -0.50
C TYR A 50 2.47 11.41 0.70
N TRP A 51 2.89 10.96 1.89
CA TRP A 51 2.25 11.30 3.14
C TRP A 51 3.28 11.44 4.26
N TYR A 52 3.11 12.49 5.07
CA TYR A 52 3.86 12.69 6.31
C TYR A 52 2.95 13.40 7.30
N GLU A 53 2.71 12.81 8.45
CA GLU A 53 1.95 13.42 9.55
C GLU A 53 2.89 14.26 10.41
N TYR A 54 2.85 15.57 10.23
CA TYR A 54 3.46 16.50 11.18
C TYR A 54 2.58 16.61 12.41
N LYS A 55 3.12 17.07 13.53
CA LYS A 55 2.38 17.15 14.79
C LYS A 55 1.07 17.95 14.70
N THR A 56 1.00 18.97 13.87
CA THR A 56 -0.15 19.89 13.80
C THR A 56 -0.64 20.15 12.38
N VAL A 57 -0.02 19.58 11.36
CA VAL A 57 -0.41 19.75 9.95
C VAL A 57 -0.22 18.46 9.17
N VAL A 58 -1.02 18.29 8.14
CA VAL A 58 -0.92 17.18 7.19
C VAL A 58 -0.86 17.72 5.76
N PRO A 59 -0.39 16.93 4.78
CA PRO A 59 -0.41 17.31 3.37
C PRO A 59 -1.82 17.67 2.88
N ARG A 60 -1.92 18.66 1.98
CA ARG A 60 -3.18 19.13 1.40
C ARG A 60 -3.71 18.15 0.38
N GLY A 61 -5.04 18.03 0.32
CA GLY A 61 -5.74 17.23 -0.68
C GLY A 61 -6.51 16.06 -0.08
N PHE A 62 -6.94 15.15 -0.93
CA PHE A 62 -7.58 13.87 -0.58
C PHE A 62 -8.89 13.99 0.21
N THR A 63 -9.54 15.16 0.20
CA THR A 63 -10.72 15.44 1.03
C THR A 63 -11.88 14.50 0.71
N ARG A 64 -12.09 14.16 -0.56
CA ARG A 64 -13.17 13.24 -0.97
C ARG A 64 -12.86 11.81 -0.58
N PHE A 65 -11.61 11.40 -0.80
CA PHE A 65 -11.13 10.07 -0.43
C PHE A 65 -11.22 9.87 1.08
N PHE A 66 -10.66 10.78 1.87
CA PHE A 66 -10.72 10.69 3.34
C PHE A 66 -12.14 10.75 3.87
N GLY A 67 -12.99 11.66 3.35
CA GLY A 67 -14.40 11.71 3.73
C GLY A 67 -15.16 10.42 3.41
N LYS A 68 -14.80 9.75 2.29
CA LYS A 68 -15.37 8.45 1.94
C LYS A 68 -14.86 7.34 2.85
N VAL A 69 -13.58 7.31 3.19
CA VAL A 69 -13.03 6.34 4.15
C VAL A 69 -13.68 6.50 5.53
N ALA A 70 -13.82 7.74 6.02
CA ALA A 70 -14.54 8.01 7.27
C ALA A 70 -16.01 7.54 7.21
N GLU A 71 -16.74 7.79 6.11
CA GLU A 71 -18.10 7.27 5.92
C GLU A 71 -18.15 5.73 6.03
N LEU A 72 -17.15 5.03 5.49
CA LEU A 72 -17.09 3.57 5.53
C LEU A 72 -16.86 3.05 6.96
N THR A 73 -15.91 3.64 7.67
CA THR A 73 -15.62 3.26 9.07
C THR A 73 -16.78 3.61 10.00
N ASP A 74 -17.44 4.75 9.82
CA ASP A 74 -18.65 5.14 10.55
C ASP A 74 -19.83 4.17 10.32
N LYS A 75 -19.89 3.52 9.15
CA LYS A 75 -20.84 2.45 8.84
C LYS A 75 -20.44 1.08 9.42
N GLY A 76 -19.32 1.00 10.12
CA GLY A 76 -18.82 -0.24 10.71
C GLY A 76 -18.14 -1.18 9.73
N ILE A 77 -17.67 -0.68 8.58
CA ILE A 77 -16.82 -1.44 7.67
C ILE A 77 -15.39 -1.33 8.18
N ASP A 78 -14.73 -2.46 8.41
CA ASP A 78 -13.33 -2.48 8.82
C ASP A 78 -12.43 -2.02 7.66
N VAL A 79 -11.77 -0.88 7.82
CA VAL A 79 -10.79 -0.41 6.84
C VAL A 79 -9.38 -0.59 7.40
N HIS A 80 -8.61 -1.45 6.75
CA HIS A 80 -7.23 -1.76 7.07
C HIS A 80 -6.30 -1.01 6.11
N TRP A 81 -5.25 -0.38 6.63
CA TRP A 81 -4.28 0.36 5.83
C TRP A 81 -2.87 -0.16 6.10
N PHE A 82 -2.29 -0.89 5.16
CA PHE A 82 -0.88 -1.23 5.17
C PHE A 82 -0.08 -0.05 4.66
N ILE A 83 1.01 0.29 5.34
CA ILE A 83 1.90 1.33 4.82
C ILE A 83 2.65 0.79 3.61
N GLY A 84 2.81 1.65 2.59
CA GLY A 84 3.72 1.44 1.48
C GLY A 84 4.99 2.28 1.62
N ASN A 85 5.83 2.29 0.60
CA ASN A 85 7.04 3.11 0.63
C ASN A 85 6.79 4.60 0.33
N HIS A 86 5.62 4.96 -0.20
CA HIS A 86 5.19 6.33 -0.46
C HIS A 86 4.41 6.95 0.70
N ASP A 87 3.65 6.18 1.44
CA ASP A 87 2.84 6.62 2.57
C ASP A 87 3.30 6.01 3.91
N ILE A 88 4.61 5.83 4.05
CA ILE A 88 5.28 5.21 5.20
C ILE A 88 5.12 5.99 6.52
N TRP A 89 4.86 7.30 6.46
CA TRP A 89 4.85 8.18 7.64
C TRP A 89 3.43 8.52 8.11
N ILE A 90 2.61 7.48 8.23
CA ILE A 90 1.34 7.50 8.92
C ILE A 90 1.62 7.22 10.41
N PHE A 91 1.09 8.03 11.33
CA PHE A 91 1.32 7.87 12.75
C PHE A 91 0.01 7.78 13.55
N ASP A 92 -0.68 8.89 13.78
CA ASP A 92 -1.88 8.95 14.62
C ASP A 92 -3.05 9.69 13.97
N TYR A 93 -2.80 10.52 12.97
CA TYR A 93 -3.83 11.31 12.33
C TYR A 93 -4.83 10.44 11.55
N LEU A 94 -4.37 9.61 10.61
CA LEU A 94 -5.29 8.78 9.82
C LEU A 94 -6.05 7.76 10.69
N PRO A 95 -5.43 7.04 11.64
CA PRO A 95 -6.17 6.19 12.56
C PRO A 95 -7.19 6.96 13.39
N GLY A 96 -6.81 8.13 13.92
CA GLY A 96 -7.66 8.94 14.79
C GLY A 96 -8.84 9.60 14.07
N GLU A 97 -8.59 10.16 12.89
CA GLU A 97 -9.60 10.91 12.12
C GLU A 97 -10.48 10.02 11.24
N LEU A 98 -9.93 8.94 10.70
CA LEU A 98 -10.65 8.09 9.75
C LEU A 98 -11.09 6.76 10.34
N GLY A 99 -10.66 6.40 11.56
CA GLY A 99 -10.98 5.12 12.17
C GLY A 99 -10.34 3.91 11.49
N VAL A 100 -9.29 4.11 10.67
CA VAL A 100 -8.61 3.03 9.95
C VAL A 100 -7.66 2.26 10.85
N LYS A 101 -7.48 0.96 10.59
CA LYS A 101 -6.51 0.10 11.28
C LYS A 101 -5.21 0.09 10.47
N VAL A 102 -4.16 0.77 10.97
CA VAL A 102 -2.87 0.88 10.25
C VAL A 102 -1.96 -0.28 10.60
N HIS A 103 -1.38 -0.91 9.57
CA HIS A 103 -0.42 -2.02 9.67
C HIS A 103 0.96 -1.56 9.17
N TYR A 104 1.95 -1.61 10.06
CA TYR A 104 3.33 -1.19 9.79
C TYR A 104 4.25 -2.34 9.37
N THR A 105 3.76 -3.56 9.49
CA THR A 105 4.48 -4.81 9.19
C THR A 105 3.58 -5.77 8.42
N PRO A 106 4.14 -6.78 7.73
CA PRO A 106 3.34 -7.87 7.18
C PRO A 106 2.49 -8.55 8.25
N GLU A 107 1.29 -8.98 7.87
CA GLU A 107 0.33 -9.65 8.75
C GLU A 107 -0.09 -11.00 8.17
N ILE A 108 -0.30 -11.98 9.08
CA ILE A 108 -0.95 -13.24 8.73
C ILE A 108 -2.32 -13.23 9.39
N VAL A 109 -3.37 -13.34 8.57
CA VAL A 109 -4.75 -13.25 9.04
C VAL A 109 -5.60 -14.39 8.48
N ASP A 110 -6.58 -14.85 9.26
CA ASP A 110 -7.63 -15.72 8.73
C ASP A 110 -8.78 -14.86 8.19
N LEU A 111 -9.11 -15.05 6.93
CA LEU A 111 -10.23 -14.39 6.28
C LEU A 111 -11.16 -15.45 5.68
N ASN A 112 -12.32 -15.64 6.30
CA ASN A 112 -13.32 -16.64 5.87
C ASN A 112 -12.78 -18.09 5.82
N GLY A 113 -11.93 -18.47 6.78
CA GLY A 113 -11.34 -19.82 6.87
C GLY A 113 -10.19 -20.08 5.88
N LYS A 114 -9.58 -19.01 5.37
CA LYS A 114 -8.39 -19.01 4.53
C LYS A 114 -7.29 -18.17 5.15
N THR A 115 -6.07 -18.65 5.12
CA THR A 115 -4.92 -17.96 5.68
C THR A 115 -4.28 -17.06 4.62
N PHE A 116 -4.25 -15.77 4.91
CA PHE A 116 -3.66 -14.75 4.07
C PHE A 116 -2.37 -14.21 4.68
N TYR A 117 -1.34 -14.09 3.85
CA TYR A 117 -0.16 -13.28 4.13
C TYR A 117 -0.31 -11.94 3.40
N LEU A 118 -0.44 -10.86 4.16
CA LEU A 118 -0.71 -9.51 3.65
C LEU A 118 0.49 -8.61 3.86
N ALA A 119 0.97 -7.98 2.80
CA ALA A 119 2.04 -6.98 2.86
C ALA A 119 1.99 -6.06 1.64
N HIS A 120 2.54 -4.84 1.75
CA HIS A 120 2.70 -4.01 0.56
C HIS A 120 3.66 -4.65 -0.45
N GLY A 121 4.80 -5.14 0.02
CA GLY A 121 5.77 -5.84 -0.84
C GLY A 121 7.15 -5.20 -0.88
N ASP A 122 7.28 -3.92 -0.49
CA ASP A 122 8.56 -3.23 -0.41
C ASP A 122 9.47 -3.87 0.65
N GLY A 123 10.72 -4.07 0.29
CA GLY A 123 11.72 -4.62 1.22
C GLY A 123 11.57 -6.10 1.56
N LEU A 124 10.68 -6.84 0.90
CA LEU A 124 10.62 -8.29 0.99
C LEU A 124 11.65 -8.96 0.07
N GLY A 125 12.15 -10.12 0.48
CA GLY A 125 13.11 -10.91 -0.30
C GLY A 125 14.49 -10.25 -0.43
N ASP A 126 15.15 -10.52 -1.56
CA ASP A 126 16.52 -10.05 -1.85
C ASP A 126 16.49 -8.59 -2.31
N THR A 127 16.61 -7.68 -1.37
CA THR A 127 16.68 -6.24 -1.64
C THR A 127 18.12 -5.72 -1.59
N PRO A 128 18.52 -4.80 -2.51
CA PRO A 128 19.86 -4.19 -2.49
C PRO A 128 20.18 -3.53 -1.14
N LEU A 129 21.44 -3.61 -0.71
CA LEU A 129 21.89 -2.99 0.56
C LEU A 129 21.58 -1.48 0.62
N THR A 130 21.68 -0.79 -0.50
CA THR A 130 21.33 0.63 -0.61
C THR A 130 19.87 0.89 -0.30
N PHE A 131 18.96 0.07 -0.82
CA PHE A 131 17.53 0.18 -0.53
C PHE A 131 17.25 -0.12 0.95
N ARG A 132 17.86 -1.17 1.52
CA ARG A 132 17.74 -1.50 2.94
C ARG A 132 18.22 -0.36 3.83
N PHE A 133 19.32 0.29 3.47
CA PHE A 133 19.83 1.45 4.20
C PHE A 133 18.85 2.64 4.15
N ILE A 134 18.36 3.01 2.95
CA ILE A 134 17.39 4.10 2.78
C ILE A 134 16.11 3.80 3.57
N ARG A 135 15.60 2.57 3.47
CA ARG A 135 14.42 2.13 4.23
C ARG A 135 14.66 2.24 5.73
N SER A 136 15.82 1.83 6.23
CA SER A 136 16.20 1.98 7.65
C SER A 136 16.20 3.44 8.10
N VAL A 137 16.73 4.35 7.28
CA VAL A 137 16.71 5.81 7.56
C VAL A 137 15.26 6.32 7.63
N PHE A 138 14.39 5.92 6.71
CA PHE A 138 12.99 6.38 6.68
C PHE A 138 12.15 5.85 7.84
N HIS A 139 12.47 4.66 8.36
CA HIS A 139 11.84 4.08 9.55
C HIS A 139 12.46 4.56 10.87
N ASN A 140 13.60 5.22 10.83
CA ASN A 140 14.27 5.68 12.05
C ASN A 140 13.56 6.91 12.63
N ARG A 141 13.11 6.81 13.90
CA ARG A 141 12.35 7.87 14.57
C ARG A 141 13.12 9.19 14.71
N LEU A 142 14.44 9.13 14.91
CA LEU A 142 15.27 10.35 14.97
C LEU A 142 15.32 11.05 13.60
N CYS A 143 15.49 10.28 12.52
CA CYS A 143 15.47 10.82 11.16
C CYS A 143 14.08 11.41 10.82
N GLN A 144 13.00 10.77 11.23
CA GLN A 144 11.63 11.28 11.08
C GLN A 144 11.44 12.60 11.83
N MET A 145 11.94 12.69 13.08
CA MET A 145 11.88 13.91 13.88
C MET A 145 12.69 15.05 13.23
N LEU A 146 13.89 14.76 12.75
CA LEU A 146 14.71 15.75 12.04
C LEU A 146 14.04 16.21 10.73
N TYR A 147 13.42 15.26 10.01
CA TYR A 147 12.63 15.57 8.81
C TYR A 147 11.45 16.49 9.13
N SER A 148 10.76 16.27 10.26
CA SER A 148 9.63 17.10 10.69
C SER A 148 10.01 18.54 11.01
N ALA A 149 11.27 18.78 11.35
CA ALA A 149 11.79 20.15 11.60
C ALA A 149 12.00 20.96 10.31
N ILE A 150 12.01 20.31 9.15
CA ILE A 150 12.12 20.98 7.85
C ILE A 150 10.72 21.46 7.44
N HIS A 151 10.66 22.71 6.95
CA HIS A 151 9.37 23.28 6.55
C HIS A 151 8.66 22.43 5.46
N PRO A 152 7.35 22.10 5.61
CA PRO A 152 6.60 21.22 4.70
C PRO A 152 6.69 21.59 3.20
N ARG A 153 6.85 22.89 2.89
CA ARG A 153 7.05 23.35 1.50
C ARG A 153 8.25 22.69 0.82
N TRP A 154 9.33 22.43 1.57
CA TRP A 154 10.56 21.85 1.04
C TRP A 154 10.48 20.33 0.99
N THR A 155 9.97 19.72 2.04
CA THR A 155 9.86 18.26 2.16
C THR A 155 8.87 17.69 1.14
N VAL A 156 7.70 18.30 0.97
CA VAL A 156 6.69 17.89 -0.03
C VAL A 156 7.25 18.03 -1.46
N ALA A 157 7.95 19.15 -1.76
CA ALA A 157 8.54 19.35 -3.09
C ALA A 157 9.62 18.31 -3.40
N PHE A 158 10.49 18.02 -2.41
CA PHE A 158 11.53 17.00 -2.52
C PHE A 158 10.93 15.60 -2.72
N ALA A 159 9.95 15.23 -1.90
CA ALA A 159 9.32 13.92 -1.95
C ALA A 159 8.65 13.65 -3.31
N HIS A 160 7.91 14.61 -3.86
CA HIS A 160 7.32 14.46 -5.21
C HIS A 160 8.39 14.31 -6.30
N LYS A 161 9.51 15.03 -6.19
CA LYS A 161 10.63 14.87 -7.14
C LYS A 161 11.24 13.47 -7.03
N TRP A 162 11.45 13.00 -5.80
CA TRP A 162 11.96 11.66 -5.52
C TRP A 162 11.03 10.56 -6.06
N SER A 163 9.74 10.63 -5.74
CA SER A 163 8.70 9.71 -6.22
C SER A 163 8.66 9.63 -7.75
N SER A 164 8.65 10.79 -8.42
CA SER A 164 8.65 10.83 -9.89
C SER A 164 9.91 10.21 -10.50
N HIS A 165 11.09 10.44 -9.90
CA HIS A 165 12.35 9.86 -10.36
C HIS A 165 12.38 8.34 -10.18
N SER A 166 11.94 7.84 -9.02
CA SER A 166 11.88 6.40 -8.72
C SER A 166 11.03 5.63 -9.73
N ARG A 167 9.88 6.18 -10.13
CA ARG A 167 9.01 5.57 -11.15
C ARG A 167 9.62 5.56 -12.56
N GLN A 168 10.45 6.54 -12.90
CA GLN A 168 11.12 6.59 -14.22
C GLN A 168 12.30 5.62 -14.32
N THR A 169 12.98 5.34 -13.20
CA THR A 169 14.17 4.50 -13.14
C THR A 169 13.91 3.07 -12.70
N GLY A 170 12.69 2.75 -12.28
CA GLY A 170 12.29 1.41 -11.84
C GLY A 170 12.48 0.35 -12.95
N ASN A 171 13.18 -0.72 -12.62
CA ASN A 171 13.43 -1.83 -13.54
C ASN A 171 12.17 -2.67 -13.74
N CYS A 172 11.95 -3.11 -14.99
CA CYS A 172 10.95 -4.07 -15.42
C CYS A 172 9.51 -3.73 -14.97
N LYS A 173 8.78 -3.03 -15.84
CA LYS A 173 7.37 -2.68 -15.62
C LYS A 173 6.42 -3.86 -15.89
N ASP A 174 6.89 -4.92 -16.53
CA ASP A 174 6.12 -6.08 -16.90
C ASP A 174 6.45 -7.30 -16.01
N TYR A 175 5.61 -8.29 -16.06
CA TYR A 175 5.89 -9.57 -15.41
C TYR A 175 7.06 -10.27 -16.11
N CYS A 176 8.14 -10.49 -15.36
CA CYS A 176 9.39 -11.04 -15.87
C CYS A 176 9.52 -12.57 -15.74
N GLY A 177 8.42 -13.25 -15.46
CA GLY A 177 8.39 -14.69 -15.19
C GLY A 177 8.60 -15.02 -13.72
N GLU A 178 8.17 -16.23 -13.36
CA GLU A 178 8.07 -16.72 -11.99
C GLU A 178 9.41 -16.67 -11.23
N ASP A 179 10.50 -17.03 -11.90
CA ASP A 179 11.84 -17.09 -11.30
C ASP A 179 12.50 -15.72 -11.15
N ASN A 180 12.00 -14.70 -11.86
CA ASN A 180 12.52 -13.34 -11.82
C ASN A 180 11.66 -12.41 -10.97
N GLU A 181 10.40 -12.76 -10.68
CA GLU A 181 9.53 -11.95 -9.83
C GLU A 181 9.87 -12.17 -8.34
N TYR A 182 10.47 -11.15 -7.71
CA TYR A 182 11.02 -11.30 -6.37
C TYR A 182 9.95 -11.57 -5.28
N LEU A 183 8.70 -11.09 -5.46
CA LEU A 183 7.60 -11.39 -4.54
C LEU A 183 7.15 -12.85 -4.64
N VAL A 184 7.19 -13.42 -5.84
CA VAL A 184 6.92 -14.86 -6.05
C VAL A 184 8.01 -15.71 -5.42
N ARG A 185 9.29 -15.35 -5.63
CA ARG A 185 10.43 -16.03 -4.97
C ARG A 185 10.34 -15.92 -3.46
N TYR A 186 9.98 -14.74 -2.93
CA TYR A 186 9.79 -14.54 -1.51
C TYR A 186 8.71 -15.48 -0.95
N ALA A 187 7.54 -15.53 -1.58
CA ALA A 187 6.43 -16.39 -1.15
C ALA A 187 6.80 -17.87 -1.16
N LYS A 188 7.50 -18.35 -2.21
CA LYS A 188 8.01 -19.72 -2.27
C LYS A 188 8.99 -20.02 -1.14
N ALA A 189 9.98 -19.15 -0.94
CA ALA A 189 10.96 -19.30 0.14
C ALA A 189 10.31 -19.22 1.53
N TYR A 190 9.26 -18.43 1.69
CA TYR A 190 8.50 -18.38 2.94
C TYR A 190 7.83 -19.74 3.23
N LEU A 191 7.15 -20.34 2.24
CA LEU A 191 6.50 -21.64 2.39
C LEU A 191 7.49 -22.81 2.62
N GLU A 192 8.76 -22.67 2.24
CA GLU A 192 9.80 -23.66 2.54
C GLU A 192 10.30 -23.58 3.98
N LYS A 193 10.31 -22.38 4.57
CA LYS A 193 10.89 -22.12 5.89
C LYS A 193 9.85 -22.07 7.01
N SER A 194 8.62 -21.72 6.70
CA SER A 194 7.54 -21.57 7.67
C SER A 194 6.77 -22.86 7.86
N SER A 195 6.37 -23.13 9.10
CA SER A 195 5.41 -24.19 9.43
C SER A 195 3.95 -23.74 9.25
N VAL A 196 3.72 -22.43 9.04
CA VAL A 196 2.38 -21.89 8.83
C VAL A 196 2.02 -22.03 7.37
N HIS A 197 0.90 -22.69 7.10
CA HIS A 197 0.32 -22.77 5.75
C HIS A 197 -0.30 -21.42 5.37
N ILE A 198 -0.04 -20.96 4.16
CA ILE A 198 -0.61 -19.73 3.60
C ILE A 198 -1.38 -20.09 2.31
N ASP A 199 -2.68 -19.85 2.29
CA ASP A 199 -3.51 -20.02 1.08
C ASP A 199 -3.24 -18.91 0.06
N PHE A 200 -3.11 -17.65 0.53
CA PHE A 200 -2.94 -16.48 -0.34
C PHE A 200 -1.88 -15.53 0.17
N PHE A 201 -0.91 -15.21 -0.66
CA PHE A 201 -0.02 -14.07 -0.50
C PHE A 201 -0.58 -12.91 -1.31
N VAL A 202 -0.88 -11.78 -0.68
CA VAL A 202 -1.42 -10.59 -1.35
C VAL A 202 -0.45 -9.43 -1.21
N PHE A 203 -0.03 -8.90 -2.36
CA PHE A 203 0.96 -7.83 -2.47
C PHE A 203 0.50 -6.70 -3.37
N GLY A 204 1.06 -5.51 -3.16
CA GLY A 204 1.07 -4.36 -4.06
C GLY A 204 2.45 -4.12 -4.66
N HIS A 205 2.89 -2.85 -4.71
CA HIS A 205 4.24 -2.34 -4.99
C HIS A 205 4.77 -2.55 -6.40
N ARG A 206 4.46 -3.67 -7.03
CA ARG A 206 5.02 -4.03 -8.35
C ARG A 206 4.28 -3.42 -9.53
N HIS A 207 3.13 -2.83 -9.32
CA HIS A 207 2.30 -2.25 -10.38
C HIS A 207 1.98 -3.21 -11.53
N ILE A 208 1.97 -4.52 -11.28
CA ILE A 208 1.56 -5.56 -12.23
C ILE A 208 0.37 -6.32 -11.65
N MET A 209 -0.52 -6.78 -12.51
CA MET A 209 -1.58 -7.71 -12.10
C MET A 209 -1.09 -9.14 -12.26
N LEU A 210 -1.06 -9.89 -11.17
CA LEU A 210 -0.67 -11.30 -11.18
C LEU A 210 -1.57 -12.10 -10.25
N ASP A 211 -2.07 -13.23 -10.73
CA ASP A 211 -2.67 -14.31 -9.94
C ASP A 211 -2.00 -15.60 -10.33
N LEU A 212 -1.05 -16.06 -9.51
CA LEU A 212 -0.19 -17.19 -9.79
C LEU A 212 -0.29 -18.25 -8.71
N MET A 213 -0.62 -19.49 -9.09
CA MET A 213 -0.55 -20.64 -8.22
C MET A 213 0.90 -21.09 -8.07
N ILE A 214 1.47 -20.99 -6.86
CA ILE A 214 2.86 -21.35 -6.55
C ILE A 214 3.01 -22.73 -5.91
N ARG A 215 1.93 -23.23 -5.33
CA ARG A 215 1.74 -24.61 -4.86
C ARG A 215 0.29 -25.04 -5.13
N ARG A 216 -0.03 -26.33 -4.96
CA ARG A 216 -1.38 -26.87 -5.18
C ARG A 216 -2.48 -26.10 -4.41
N ASP A 217 -2.13 -25.54 -3.26
CA ASP A 217 -3.03 -24.92 -2.29
C ASP A 217 -2.57 -23.51 -1.86
N SER A 218 -1.60 -22.91 -2.57
CA SER A 218 -1.07 -21.58 -2.25
C SER A 218 -0.94 -20.72 -3.50
N ARG A 219 -1.36 -19.45 -3.43
CA ARG A 219 -1.34 -18.47 -4.52
C ARG A 219 -0.61 -17.20 -4.12
N VAL A 220 -0.01 -16.56 -5.10
CA VAL A 220 0.47 -15.18 -5.03
C VAL A 220 -0.44 -14.30 -5.86
N ILE A 221 -0.95 -13.25 -5.26
CA ILE A 221 -1.75 -12.21 -5.90
C ILE A 221 -0.99 -10.89 -5.78
N ILE A 222 -0.73 -10.24 -6.91
CA ILE A 222 -0.22 -8.87 -6.96
C ILE A 222 -1.33 -8.02 -7.57
N LEU A 223 -1.75 -6.96 -6.85
CA LEU A 223 -3.01 -6.28 -7.11
C LEU A 223 -2.99 -5.30 -8.30
N GLY A 224 -1.81 -5.02 -8.87
CA GLY A 224 -1.68 -3.98 -9.88
C GLY A 224 -1.71 -2.56 -9.30
N ASP A 225 -2.04 -1.59 -10.13
CA ASP A 225 -2.16 -0.19 -9.73
C ASP A 225 -3.46 0.45 -10.26
N TRP A 226 -3.77 1.65 -9.79
CA TRP A 226 -4.91 2.44 -10.25
C TRP A 226 -4.50 3.57 -11.23
N ILE A 227 -3.32 3.45 -11.83
CA ILE A 227 -2.80 4.34 -12.86
C ILE A 227 -3.03 3.72 -14.24
N ASN A 228 -2.72 2.41 -14.36
CA ASN A 228 -2.75 1.65 -15.62
C ASN A 228 -3.89 0.62 -15.68
N TYR A 229 -4.31 0.07 -14.52
CA TYR A 229 -5.29 -1.00 -14.40
C TYR A 229 -6.49 -0.52 -13.58
N PHE A 230 -7.60 -0.18 -14.22
CA PHE A 230 -8.85 0.26 -13.54
C PHE A 230 -10.09 0.08 -14.43
#